data_ced260caa955718fa8b029f08378a375
#
_entry.id   ced260caa955718fa8b029f08378a375
#
_cell.length_a   1.000
_cell.length_b   1.000
_cell.length_c   1.000
_cell.angle_alpha   90.00
_cell.angle_beta   90.00
_cell.angle_gamma   90.00
#
_symmetry.space_group_name_H-M   'P 1'
#
loop_
_entity.id
_entity.type
_entity.pdbx_description
1 polymer ?
#
loop_
_entity_poly.entity_id
_entity_poly.type
_entity_poly.pdbx_seq_one_letter_code
_entity_poly.pdbx_strand_id
1 'polypeptide(L)'
;MEIFTDGSSFVQDGKRKAGYAVVTAEQVLEAKSLPQETSAQLAELVALTRALELSKGQRVNIYTDSKYAYLTLHAHAAIWKERHFKTATGEPIKHFREIERLLTAIYCPKEVAVMHCKGHSRDGSKIAEGNHLADCQARKAALYETPSLQTPLIWTGPVEQERPQYTEEELERYEKRGAKITDKGWLQSEDG
;
A
#
# COMPACT_ATOMS: atom_id res chain seq x y z
N MET A 1 -10.78 10.63 15.13
CA MET A 1 -11.18 10.92 13.73
C MET A 1 -11.92 9.71 13.19
N GLU A 2 -12.94 9.91 12.35
CA GLU A 2 -13.69 8.84 11.68
C GLU A 2 -13.34 8.84 10.20
N ILE A 3 -12.95 7.67 9.68
CA ILE A 3 -12.55 7.44 8.29
C ILE A 3 -13.40 6.33 7.71
N PHE A 4 -13.79 6.47 6.47
CA PHE A 4 -14.52 5.49 5.69
C PHE A 4 -13.68 5.07 4.50
N THR A 5 -13.67 3.77 4.19
CA THR A 5 -12.86 3.21 3.11
C THR A 5 -13.71 2.34 2.21
N ASP A 6 -13.45 2.43 0.93
CA ASP A 6 -14.07 1.57 -0.07
C ASP A 6 -13.10 1.25 -1.22
N GLY A 7 -13.24 0.06 -1.78
CA GLY A 7 -12.52 -0.40 -2.94
C GLY A 7 -13.47 -0.83 -4.05
N SER A 8 -13.35 -0.24 -5.22
CA SER A 8 -14.22 -0.52 -6.36
C SER A 8 -13.49 -1.25 -7.48
N SER A 9 -14.09 -2.27 -8.04
CA SER A 9 -13.58 -2.94 -9.25
C SER A 9 -14.75 -3.45 -10.10
N PHE A 10 -14.79 -3.06 -11.35
CA PHE A 10 -15.82 -3.43 -12.32
C PHE A 10 -15.27 -3.51 -13.75
N VAL A 11 -16.02 -4.10 -14.64
CA VAL A 11 -15.67 -4.18 -16.06
C VAL A 11 -16.47 -3.13 -16.83
N GLN A 12 -15.79 -2.33 -17.63
CA GLN A 12 -16.36 -1.37 -18.54
C GLN A 12 -15.63 -1.43 -19.89
N ASP A 13 -16.38 -1.53 -20.97
CA ASP A 13 -15.85 -1.64 -22.34
C ASP A 13 -14.82 -2.78 -22.48
N GLY A 14 -15.11 -3.93 -21.85
CA GLY A 14 -14.25 -5.11 -21.85
C GLY A 14 -12.97 -5.01 -21.02
N LYS A 15 -12.73 -3.88 -20.34
CA LYS A 15 -11.55 -3.65 -19.49
C LYS A 15 -11.97 -3.60 -18.03
N ARG A 16 -11.18 -4.23 -17.15
CA ARG A 16 -11.36 -4.08 -15.72
C ARG A 16 -10.82 -2.75 -15.27
N LYS A 17 -11.64 -2.01 -14.55
CA LYS A 17 -11.29 -0.74 -13.90
C LYS A 17 -11.38 -0.92 -12.40
N ALA A 18 -10.42 -0.38 -11.68
CA ALA A 18 -10.40 -0.46 -10.23
C ALA A 18 -9.89 0.85 -9.61
N GLY A 19 -10.37 1.13 -8.42
CA GLY A 19 -9.97 2.31 -7.65
C GLY A 19 -10.31 2.13 -6.19
N TYR A 20 -9.83 3.02 -5.37
CA TYR A 20 -10.15 3.06 -3.94
C TYR A 20 -10.33 4.49 -3.46
N ALA A 21 -10.97 4.62 -2.33
CA ALA A 21 -11.10 5.90 -1.65
C ALA A 21 -10.96 5.76 -0.14
N VAL A 22 -10.41 6.80 0.46
CA VAL A 22 -10.31 7.03 1.90
C VAL A 22 -10.89 8.41 2.16
N VAL A 23 -11.97 8.48 2.94
CA VAL A 23 -12.71 9.73 3.17
C VAL A 23 -13.03 9.91 4.64
N THR A 24 -13.26 11.15 5.05
CA THR A 24 -14.04 11.49 6.26
C THR A 24 -15.45 11.85 5.86
N ALA A 25 -16.33 12.15 6.81
CA ALA A 25 -17.67 12.65 6.49
C ALA A 25 -17.66 13.97 5.71
N GLU A 26 -16.57 14.75 5.80
CA GLU A 26 -16.49 16.11 5.28
C GLU A 26 -15.58 16.24 4.05
N GLN A 27 -14.62 15.33 3.87
CA GLN A 27 -13.61 15.46 2.80
C GLN A 27 -13.05 14.11 2.33
N VAL A 28 -12.56 14.13 1.10
CA VAL A 28 -11.78 13.03 0.52
C VAL A 28 -10.33 13.19 0.96
N LEU A 29 -9.79 12.22 1.70
CA LEU A 29 -8.38 12.20 2.10
C LEU A 29 -7.51 11.69 0.96
N GLU A 30 -7.95 10.61 0.31
CA GLU A 30 -7.28 10.04 -0.87
C GLU A 30 -8.30 9.27 -1.71
N ALA A 31 -8.21 9.43 -3.04
CA ALA A 31 -8.95 8.59 -3.99
C ALA A 31 -8.08 8.42 -5.24
N LYS A 32 -7.76 7.16 -5.59
CA LYS A 32 -6.86 6.86 -6.71
C LYS A 32 -7.32 5.64 -7.49
N SER A 33 -7.02 5.64 -8.80
CA SER A 33 -7.16 4.45 -9.62
C SER A 33 -6.12 3.40 -9.23
N LEU A 34 -6.46 2.15 -9.47
CA LEU A 34 -5.58 1.00 -9.28
C LEU A 34 -5.26 0.36 -10.64
N PRO A 35 -4.17 -0.40 -10.73
CA PRO A 35 -3.81 -1.09 -11.97
C PRO A 35 -4.96 -1.90 -12.54
N GLN A 36 -5.01 -2.02 -13.85
CA GLN A 36 -5.94 -2.92 -14.53
C GLN A 36 -5.79 -4.33 -13.94
N GLU A 37 -6.85 -5.12 -13.98
CA GLU A 37 -6.91 -6.46 -13.39
C GLU A 37 -6.93 -6.51 -11.84
N THR A 38 -6.89 -5.37 -11.14
CA THR A 38 -7.08 -5.36 -9.68
C THR A 38 -8.48 -5.87 -9.34
N SER A 39 -8.53 -6.93 -8.52
CA SER A 39 -9.81 -7.47 -8.04
C SER A 39 -10.46 -6.54 -7.00
N ALA A 40 -11.78 -6.67 -6.82
CA ALA A 40 -12.49 -5.92 -5.78
C ALA A 40 -11.88 -6.19 -4.38
N GLN A 41 -11.58 -7.45 -4.06
CA GLN A 41 -10.94 -7.81 -2.79
C GLN A 41 -9.59 -7.11 -2.57
N LEU A 42 -8.76 -7.00 -3.63
CA LEU A 42 -7.48 -6.30 -3.54
C LEU A 42 -7.69 -4.80 -3.37
N ALA A 43 -8.64 -4.21 -4.09
CA ALA A 43 -8.97 -2.79 -3.97
C ALA A 43 -9.41 -2.42 -2.54
N GLU A 44 -10.22 -3.28 -1.91
CA GLU A 44 -10.65 -3.13 -0.52
C GLU A 44 -9.49 -3.21 0.48
N LEU A 45 -8.58 -4.17 0.30
CA LEU A 45 -7.38 -4.27 1.13
C LEU A 45 -6.51 -3.02 1.00
N VAL A 46 -6.32 -2.53 -0.23
CA VAL A 46 -5.55 -1.30 -0.48
C VAL A 46 -6.22 -0.10 0.21
N ALA A 47 -7.54 0.05 0.10
CA ALA A 47 -8.28 1.12 0.76
C ALA A 47 -8.04 1.14 2.27
N LEU A 48 -8.20 -0.02 2.93
CA LEU A 48 -7.99 -0.16 4.36
C LEU A 48 -6.53 0.10 4.76
N THR A 49 -5.57 -0.45 4.01
CA THR A 49 -4.13 -0.24 4.26
C THR A 49 -3.78 1.25 4.17
N ARG A 50 -4.29 1.94 3.14
CA ARG A 50 -4.05 3.37 2.97
C ARG A 50 -4.66 4.21 4.08
N ALA A 51 -5.86 3.87 4.55
CA ALA A 51 -6.47 4.56 5.69
C ALA A 51 -5.60 4.47 6.95
N LEU A 52 -5.04 3.30 7.23
CA LEU A 52 -4.12 3.11 8.34
C LEU A 52 -2.83 3.94 8.18
N GLU A 53 -2.22 3.93 7.01
CA GLU A 53 -1.01 4.70 6.71
C GLU A 53 -1.24 6.21 6.82
N LEU A 54 -2.36 6.71 6.29
CA LEU A 54 -2.74 8.13 6.36
C LEU A 54 -3.05 8.59 7.79
N SER A 55 -3.40 7.66 8.67
CA SER A 55 -3.72 7.93 10.08
C SER A 55 -2.51 7.89 11.01
N LYS A 56 -1.29 7.95 10.47
CA LYS A 56 -0.06 7.85 11.26
C LYS A 56 -0.05 8.81 12.45
N GLY A 57 0.17 8.23 13.64
CA GLY A 57 0.25 8.97 14.90
C GLY A 57 -1.09 9.50 15.44
N GLN A 58 -2.22 9.20 14.79
CA GLN A 58 -3.55 9.66 15.17
C GLN A 58 -4.37 8.57 15.86
N ARG A 59 -5.41 9.01 16.59
CA ARG A 59 -6.48 8.12 17.09
C ARG A 59 -7.59 8.11 16.06
N VAL A 60 -7.94 6.92 15.54
CA VAL A 60 -8.85 6.78 14.41
C VAL A 60 -9.80 5.62 14.54
N ASN A 61 -11.06 5.84 14.13
CA ASN A 61 -12.05 4.83 13.86
C ASN A 61 -12.16 4.68 12.34
N ILE A 62 -11.91 3.49 11.80
CA ILE A 62 -11.98 3.21 10.38
C ILE A 62 -13.18 2.30 10.12
N TYR A 63 -14.04 2.70 9.21
CA TYR A 63 -15.21 1.96 8.78
C TYR A 63 -14.98 1.40 7.38
N THR A 64 -15.29 0.11 7.20
CA THR A 64 -15.29 -0.55 5.89
C THR A 64 -16.53 -1.43 5.77
N ASP A 65 -17.14 -1.48 4.62
CA ASP A 65 -18.22 -2.44 4.33
C ASP A 65 -17.70 -3.75 3.71
N SER A 66 -16.41 -3.82 3.46
CA SER A 66 -15.75 -5.03 2.99
C SER A 66 -15.59 -6.05 4.12
N LYS A 67 -16.47 -7.04 4.14
CA LYS A 67 -16.32 -8.19 5.04
C LYS A 67 -14.99 -8.91 4.83
N TYR A 68 -14.50 -8.96 3.59
CA TYR A 68 -13.22 -9.57 3.27
C TYR A 68 -12.05 -8.84 3.94
N ALA A 69 -11.94 -7.52 3.77
CA ALA A 69 -10.87 -6.73 4.38
C ALA A 69 -10.93 -6.78 5.90
N TYR A 70 -12.13 -6.65 6.47
CA TYR A 70 -12.37 -6.74 7.91
C TYR A 70 -11.93 -8.09 8.50
N LEU A 71 -12.38 -9.21 7.92
CA LEU A 71 -12.03 -10.55 8.40
C LEU A 71 -10.56 -10.88 8.15
N THR A 72 -9.98 -10.40 7.06
CA THR A 72 -8.54 -10.53 6.80
C THR A 72 -7.75 -9.94 7.94
N LEU A 73 -8.07 -8.72 8.36
CA LEU A 73 -7.36 -8.06 9.46
C LEU A 73 -7.61 -8.74 10.81
N HIS A 74 -8.86 -9.01 11.17
CA HIS A 74 -9.24 -9.44 12.52
C HIS A 74 -9.10 -10.94 12.77
N ALA A 75 -9.24 -11.77 11.73
CA ALA A 75 -9.31 -13.22 11.91
C ALA A 75 -8.18 -13.99 11.21
N HIS A 76 -7.68 -13.52 10.07
CA HIS A 76 -6.85 -14.36 9.22
C HIS A 76 -5.39 -13.93 9.13
N ALA A 77 -5.11 -12.64 9.11
CA ALA A 77 -3.78 -12.13 8.78
C ALA A 77 -2.69 -12.60 9.75
N ALA A 78 -2.96 -12.66 11.06
CA ALA A 78 -2.02 -13.16 12.06
C ALA A 78 -1.69 -14.65 11.83
N ILE A 79 -2.71 -15.48 11.58
CA ILE A 79 -2.55 -16.91 11.31
C ILE A 79 -1.77 -17.13 10.02
N TRP A 80 -2.06 -16.36 8.98
CA TRP A 80 -1.34 -16.46 7.72
C TRP A 80 0.12 -16.02 7.85
N LYS A 81 0.40 -15.01 8.65
CA LYS A 81 1.77 -14.57 8.95
C LYS A 81 2.57 -15.68 9.62
N GLU A 82 2.00 -16.36 10.62
CA GLU A 82 2.63 -17.50 11.30
C GLU A 82 2.92 -18.67 10.34
N ARG A 83 2.09 -18.84 9.30
CA ARG A 83 2.25 -19.84 8.24
C ARG A 83 3.06 -19.35 7.04
N HIS A 84 3.82 -18.27 7.20
CA HIS A 84 4.60 -17.63 6.12
C HIS A 84 3.77 -17.34 4.87
N PHE A 85 2.50 -16.93 5.04
CA PHE A 85 1.54 -16.63 3.97
C PHE A 85 1.30 -17.78 2.99
N LYS A 86 1.31 -19.01 3.48
CA LYS A 86 1.02 -20.21 2.71
C LYS A 86 -0.29 -20.86 3.13
N THR A 87 -0.97 -21.47 2.16
CA THR A 87 -2.13 -22.33 2.39
C THR A 87 -1.71 -23.65 3.04
N ALA A 88 -2.65 -24.47 3.47
CA ALA A 88 -2.38 -25.82 3.95
C ALA A 88 -1.69 -26.72 2.90
N THR A 89 -1.87 -26.41 1.61
CA THR A 89 -1.21 -27.11 0.47
C THR A 89 0.14 -26.51 0.10
N GLY A 90 0.62 -25.48 0.81
CA GLY A 90 1.91 -24.83 0.57
C GLY A 90 1.90 -23.72 -0.49
N GLU A 91 0.74 -23.46 -1.11
CA GLU A 91 0.59 -22.40 -2.10
C GLU A 91 0.56 -21.00 -1.44
N PRO A 92 1.06 -19.95 -2.10
CA PRO A 92 0.98 -18.59 -1.59
C PRO A 92 -0.47 -18.15 -1.39
N ILE A 93 -0.76 -17.47 -0.29
CA ILE A 93 -2.06 -16.83 -0.06
C ILE A 93 -2.27 -15.73 -1.10
N LYS A 94 -3.48 -15.68 -1.66
CA LYS A 94 -3.88 -14.63 -2.59
C LYS A 94 -3.71 -13.26 -1.92
N HIS A 95 -3.11 -12.30 -2.64
CA HIS A 95 -2.84 -10.94 -2.15
C HIS A 95 -1.92 -10.85 -0.93
N PHE A 96 -1.05 -11.84 -0.68
CA PHE A 96 -0.22 -11.90 0.51
C PHE A 96 0.64 -10.65 0.73
N ARG A 97 1.15 -10.02 -0.34
CA ARG A 97 1.96 -8.79 -0.25
C ARG A 97 1.16 -7.62 0.33
N GLU A 98 -0.10 -7.45 -0.09
CA GLU A 98 -0.94 -6.39 0.46
C GLU A 98 -1.39 -6.71 1.89
N ILE A 99 -1.62 -7.99 2.21
CA ILE A 99 -1.92 -8.44 3.56
C ILE A 99 -0.73 -8.19 4.50
N GLU A 100 0.49 -8.45 4.06
CA GLU A 100 1.71 -8.14 4.82
C GLU A 100 1.86 -6.63 5.06
N ARG A 101 1.59 -5.82 4.03
CA ARG A 101 1.58 -4.36 4.14
C ARG A 101 0.51 -3.88 5.12
N LEU A 102 -0.71 -4.45 5.06
CA LEU A 102 -1.80 -4.17 5.99
C LEU A 102 -1.38 -4.44 7.44
N LEU A 103 -0.74 -5.59 7.71
CA LEU A 103 -0.22 -5.94 9.03
C LEU A 103 0.88 -4.99 9.54
N THR A 104 1.62 -4.39 8.64
CA THR A 104 2.60 -3.35 8.99
C THR A 104 1.91 -2.02 9.25
N ALA A 105 0.93 -1.68 8.42
CA ALA A 105 0.20 -0.41 8.50
C ALA A 105 -0.64 -0.27 9.78
N ILE A 106 -1.07 -1.37 10.41
CA ILE A 106 -1.85 -1.33 11.66
C ILE A 106 -1.13 -0.63 12.81
N TYR A 107 0.19 -0.56 12.75
CA TYR A 107 1.03 0.12 13.74
C TYR A 107 1.27 1.61 13.43
N CYS A 108 0.79 2.12 12.31
CA CYS A 108 0.95 3.54 11.95
C CYS A 108 0.11 4.48 12.83
N PRO A 109 -1.18 4.21 13.08
CA PRO A 109 -1.97 5.01 14.01
C PRO A 109 -1.48 4.87 15.44
N LYS A 110 -1.71 5.90 16.26
CA LYS A 110 -1.48 5.81 17.70
C LYS A 110 -2.48 4.85 18.38
N GLU A 111 -3.73 4.93 17.98
CA GLU A 111 -4.81 4.05 18.40
C GLU A 111 -5.77 3.87 17.22
N VAL A 112 -6.24 2.67 17.00
CA VAL A 112 -7.16 2.37 15.89
C VAL A 112 -8.23 1.36 16.30
N ALA A 113 -9.46 1.63 15.86
CA ALA A 113 -10.53 0.66 15.81
C ALA A 113 -10.97 0.52 14.35
N VAL A 114 -10.95 -0.71 13.82
CA VAL A 114 -11.50 -1.02 12.50
C VAL A 114 -12.84 -1.71 12.68
N MET A 115 -13.87 -1.15 12.08
CA MET A 115 -15.26 -1.58 12.24
C MET A 115 -15.87 -1.95 10.89
N HIS A 116 -16.65 -3.02 10.88
CA HIS A 116 -17.45 -3.38 9.72
C HIS A 116 -18.80 -2.65 9.77
N CYS A 117 -19.17 -1.94 8.70
CA CYS A 117 -20.46 -1.33 8.53
C CYS A 117 -21.26 -2.01 7.41
N LYS A 118 -22.57 -1.73 7.38
CA LYS A 118 -23.43 -2.27 6.31
C LYS A 118 -23.26 -1.44 5.05
N GLY A 119 -22.91 -2.10 3.94
CA GLY A 119 -22.84 -1.46 2.62
C GLY A 119 -24.21 -0.98 2.16
N HIS A 120 -24.24 0.14 1.42
CA HIS A 120 -25.43 0.73 0.80
C HIS A 120 -26.61 0.98 1.77
N SER A 121 -26.33 1.21 3.06
CA SER A 121 -27.39 1.57 4.01
C SER A 121 -27.92 2.96 3.69
N ARG A 122 -29.26 3.15 3.85
CA ARG A 122 -29.96 4.41 3.62
C ARG A 122 -30.65 4.90 4.89
N ASP A 123 -30.12 4.55 6.05
CA ASP A 123 -30.71 4.90 7.34
C ASP A 123 -30.48 6.35 7.78
N GLY A 124 -29.77 7.15 6.98
CA GLY A 124 -29.48 8.56 7.29
C GLY A 124 -28.45 8.73 8.41
N SER A 125 -27.78 7.67 8.85
CA SER A 125 -26.71 7.78 9.82
C SER A 125 -25.43 8.34 9.20
N LYS A 126 -24.61 9.02 10.03
CA LYS A 126 -23.28 9.50 9.59
C LYS A 126 -22.41 8.39 9.02
N ILE A 127 -22.56 7.17 9.54
CA ILE A 127 -21.81 6.02 9.06
C ILE A 127 -22.28 5.65 7.64
N ALA A 128 -23.60 5.63 7.39
CA ALA A 128 -24.15 5.35 6.07
C ALA A 128 -23.74 6.42 5.04
N GLU A 129 -23.77 7.70 5.43
CA GLU A 129 -23.36 8.81 4.57
C GLU A 129 -21.87 8.76 4.24
N GLY A 130 -21.01 8.53 5.25
CA GLY A 130 -19.57 8.40 5.06
C GLY A 130 -19.19 7.18 4.17
N ASN A 131 -19.84 6.03 4.39
CA ASN A 131 -19.64 4.86 3.56
C ASN A 131 -20.11 5.09 2.12
N HIS A 132 -21.25 5.74 1.92
CA HIS A 132 -21.73 6.12 0.59
C HIS A 132 -20.77 7.08 -0.13
N LEU A 133 -20.20 8.04 0.59
CA LEU A 133 -19.18 8.94 0.01
C LEU A 133 -17.94 8.14 -0.43
N ALA A 134 -17.46 7.19 0.38
CA ALA A 134 -16.33 6.33 0.04
C ALA A 134 -16.61 5.52 -1.25
N ASP A 135 -17.77 4.84 -1.33
CA ASP A 135 -18.20 4.09 -2.52
C ASP A 135 -18.23 4.97 -3.78
N CYS A 136 -18.88 6.13 -3.70
CA CYS A 136 -18.92 7.07 -4.82
C CYS A 136 -17.53 7.52 -5.28
N GLN A 137 -16.63 7.82 -4.35
CA GLN A 137 -15.29 8.28 -4.67
C GLN A 137 -14.38 7.16 -5.20
N ALA A 138 -14.48 5.94 -4.64
CA ALA A 138 -13.76 4.77 -5.13
C ALA A 138 -14.16 4.44 -6.59
N ARG A 139 -15.47 4.49 -6.86
CA ARG A 139 -16.00 4.26 -8.21
C ARG A 139 -15.57 5.34 -9.20
N LYS A 140 -15.60 6.61 -8.79
CA LYS A 140 -15.06 7.71 -9.61
C LYS A 140 -13.57 7.51 -9.87
N ALA A 141 -12.78 7.21 -8.84
CA ALA A 141 -11.35 6.96 -8.99
C ALA A 141 -11.02 5.82 -9.95
N ALA A 142 -11.84 4.76 -9.97
CA ALA A 142 -11.70 3.67 -10.93
C ALA A 142 -11.95 4.08 -12.38
N LEU A 143 -12.79 5.09 -12.61
CA LEU A 143 -13.09 5.63 -13.95
C LEU A 143 -12.02 6.56 -14.48
N TYR A 144 -11.43 7.36 -13.61
CA TYR A 144 -10.32 8.23 -13.98
C TYR A 144 -9.05 7.37 -14.09
N GLU A 145 -8.62 7.09 -15.30
CA GLU A 145 -7.24 6.68 -15.52
C GLU A 145 -6.37 7.80 -14.97
N THR A 146 -5.82 7.62 -13.76
CA THR A 146 -4.63 8.37 -13.42
C THR A 146 -3.66 8.02 -14.53
N PRO A 147 -3.09 9.01 -15.27
CA PRO A 147 -2.04 8.68 -16.19
C PRO A 147 -1.10 7.80 -15.38
N SER A 148 -0.99 6.54 -15.77
CA SER A 148 0.03 5.71 -15.19
C SER A 148 1.29 6.52 -15.38
N LEU A 149 1.94 6.88 -14.31
CA LEU A 149 3.36 7.17 -14.31
C LEU A 149 4.10 5.84 -14.60
N GLN A 150 3.69 5.18 -15.65
CA GLN A 150 4.53 4.55 -16.64
C GLN A 150 5.00 5.68 -17.57
N THR A 151 5.54 6.73 -16.96
CA THR A 151 6.75 7.24 -17.55
C THR A 151 7.66 6.03 -17.44
N PRO A 152 8.00 5.35 -18.55
CA PRO A 152 9.22 4.59 -18.51
C PRO A 152 10.16 5.60 -17.88
N LEU A 153 10.86 5.23 -16.83
CA LEU A 153 12.09 5.89 -16.49
C LEU A 153 12.85 5.87 -17.81
N ILE A 154 12.62 6.89 -18.63
CA ILE A 154 13.54 7.26 -19.69
C ILE A 154 14.73 7.68 -18.84
N TRP A 155 15.54 6.69 -18.57
CA TRP A 155 16.87 6.88 -18.06
C TRP A 155 17.60 7.74 -19.08
N THR A 156 17.43 9.05 -18.96
CA THR A 156 18.06 10.05 -19.81
C THR A 156 19.50 10.25 -19.33
N GLY A 157 20.33 9.30 -19.62
CA GLY A 157 21.75 9.40 -19.40
C GLY A 157 22.25 8.65 -18.15
N PRO A 158 23.53 8.31 -18.12
CA PRO A 158 24.16 7.80 -16.95
C PRO A 158 23.94 8.82 -15.83
N VAL A 159 23.29 8.43 -14.72
CA VAL A 159 23.58 9.08 -13.46
C VAL A 159 25.08 9.07 -13.38
N GLU A 160 25.73 10.22 -13.44
CA GLU A 160 27.11 10.32 -12.99
C GLU A 160 27.07 9.72 -11.59
N GLN A 161 27.58 8.50 -11.49
CA GLN A 161 27.77 7.89 -10.19
C GLN A 161 28.74 8.84 -9.50
N GLU A 162 28.23 9.61 -8.55
CA GLU A 162 29.07 10.44 -7.70
C GLU A 162 30.18 9.51 -7.23
N ARG A 163 31.40 9.85 -7.61
CA ARG A 163 32.57 9.07 -7.19
C ARG A 163 32.56 9.09 -5.67
N PRO A 164 32.60 7.93 -5.02
CA PRO A 164 32.61 7.89 -3.57
C PRO A 164 33.78 8.73 -3.07
N GLN A 165 33.51 9.64 -2.15
CA GLN A 165 34.54 10.45 -1.50
C GLN A 165 34.94 9.72 -0.22
N TYR A 166 36.11 9.08 -0.27
CA TYR A 166 36.74 8.47 0.91
C TYR A 166 37.61 9.47 1.62
N THR A 167 37.57 9.47 2.94
CA THR A 167 38.52 10.25 3.77
C THR A 167 39.90 9.59 3.74
N GLU A 168 40.95 10.36 4.00
CA GLU A 168 42.33 9.81 4.05
C GLU A 168 42.45 8.67 5.06
N GLU A 169 41.78 8.76 6.20
CA GLU A 169 41.75 7.71 7.23
C GLU A 169 41.06 6.41 6.73
N GLU A 170 40.04 6.55 5.91
CA GLU A 170 39.35 5.38 5.28
C GLU A 170 40.25 4.74 4.24
N LEU A 171 40.93 5.51 3.39
CA LEU A 171 41.84 4.99 2.38
C LEU A 171 42.98 4.21 3.03
N GLU A 172 43.67 4.77 4.04
CA GLU A 172 44.73 4.06 4.77
C GLU A 172 44.25 2.78 5.46
N ARG A 173 43.02 2.79 5.98
CA ARG A 173 42.41 1.62 6.65
C ARG A 173 42.15 0.49 5.69
N TYR A 174 41.72 0.80 4.47
CA TYR A 174 41.42 -0.18 3.46
C TYR A 174 42.64 -0.67 2.68
N GLU A 175 43.63 0.20 2.43
CA GLU A 175 44.91 -0.20 1.87
C GLU A 175 45.65 -1.19 2.76
N LYS A 176 45.64 -0.98 4.10
CA LYS A 176 46.22 -1.92 5.08
C LYS A 176 45.49 -3.31 5.05
N ARG A 177 44.30 -3.40 4.48
CA ARG A 177 43.51 -4.63 4.31
C ARG A 177 43.59 -5.21 2.91
N GLY A 178 44.45 -4.71 2.03
CA GLY A 178 44.63 -5.22 0.67
C GLY A 178 43.55 -4.77 -0.33
N ALA A 179 42.73 -3.78 0.01
CA ALA A 179 41.74 -3.26 -0.92
C ALA A 179 42.40 -2.32 -1.95
N LYS A 180 41.96 -2.41 -3.21
CA LYS A 180 42.41 -1.55 -4.31
C LYS A 180 41.26 -0.66 -4.80
N ILE A 181 41.61 0.54 -5.24
CA ILE A 181 40.63 1.44 -5.86
C ILE A 181 40.45 1.04 -7.33
N THR A 182 39.21 0.80 -7.73
CA THR A 182 38.84 0.51 -9.13
C THR A 182 38.94 1.76 -10.00
N ASP A 183 38.98 1.60 -11.31
CA ASP A 183 38.96 2.72 -12.29
C ASP A 183 37.75 3.66 -12.13
N LYS A 184 36.69 3.17 -11.50
CA LYS A 184 35.48 3.94 -11.19
C LYS A 184 35.53 4.62 -9.81
N GLY A 185 36.61 4.49 -9.06
CA GLY A 185 36.81 5.11 -7.76
C GLY A 185 36.25 4.33 -6.56
N TRP A 186 35.84 3.05 -6.72
CA TRP A 186 35.34 2.20 -5.63
C TRP A 186 36.46 1.36 -5.01
N LEU A 187 36.42 1.18 -3.69
CA LEU A 187 37.28 0.26 -2.98
C LEU A 187 36.79 -1.18 -3.16
N GLN A 188 37.64 -2.07 -3.60
CA GLN A 188 37.34 -3.49 -3.80
C GLN A 188 38.37 -4.34 -3.02
N SER A 189 37.85 -5.28 -2.21
CA SER A 189 38.65 -6.28 -1.50
C SER A 189 39.11 -7.38 -2.46
N GLU A 190 40.26 -7.98 -2.22
CA GLU A 190 40.76 -9.13 -3.03
C GLU A 190 39.92 -10.40 -2.82
N ASP A 191 39.06 -10.48 -1.82
CA ASP A 191 38.20 -11.64 -1.52
C ASP A 191 36.80 -11.59 -2.15
N GLY A 192 36.53 -10.69 -3.09
CA GLY A 192 35.29 -10.61 -3.89
C GLY A 192 34.15 -9.81 -3.27
#